data_0b106ccda44dfb84ef05b0b7d5d8d760
#
_entry.id   0b106ccda44dfb84ef05b0b7d5d8d760
#
_cell.length_a   1.000
_cell.length_b   1.000
_cell.length_c   1.000
_cell.angle_alpha   90.00
_cell.angle_beta   90.00
_cell.angle_gamma   90.00
#
_symmetry.space_group_name_H-M   'P 1'
#
loop_
_entity.id
_entity.type
_entity.pdbx_description
1 polymer ?
#
loop_
_entity_poly.entity_id
_entity_poly.type
_entity_poly.pdbx_seq_one_letter_code
_entity_poly.pdbx_strand_id
1 'polypeptide(L)'
;MADPDTTAKVKQFIVEEFMPDVPVEELDADFDLLTGGVVDSLGLLKVVAWLETEFDILVDDSELGPESFRTATAIADFIDQSRETSRAE
;
A
#
# COMPACT_ATOMS: atom_id res chain seq x y z
N MET A 1 9.11 5.04 9.77
CA MET A 1 9.62 5.48 8.45
C MET A 1 9.62 4.30 7.49
N ALA A 2 9.10 4.52 6.30
CA ALA A 2 8.97 3.42 5.33
C ALA A 2 10.30 3.06 4.70
N ASP A 3 10.51 1.77 4.51
CA ASP A 3 11.67 1.25 3.79
C ASP A 3 11.53 1.62 2.31
N PRO A 4 12.56 2.18 1.67
CA PRO A 4 12.50 2.53 0.26
C PRO A 4 12.12 1.35 -0.64
N ASP A 5 12.59 0.15 -0.31
CA ASP A 5 12.23 -1.04 -1.08
C ASP A 5 10.75 -1.37 -0.94
N THR A 6 10.20 -1.23 0.26
CA THR A 6 8.79 -1.47 0.50
C THR A 6 7.95 -0.46 -0.29
N THR A 7 8.33 0.82 -0.24
CA THR A 7 7.63 1.86 -0.97
C THR A 7 7.67 1.57 -2.47
N ALA A 8 8.81 1.15 -2.99
CA ALA A 8 8.94 0.84 -4.42
C ALA A 8 8.03 -0.31 -4.82
N LYS A 9 7.95 -1.34 -3.98
CA LYS A 9 7.07 -2.47 -4.25
C LYS A 9 5.60 -2.06 -4.27
N VAL A 10 5.22 -1.21 -3.33
CA VAL A 10 3.84 -0.70 -3.26
C VAL A 10 3.51 0.08 -4.52
N LYS A 11 4.39 1.00 -4.91
CA LYS A 11 4.18 1.80 -6.12
C LYS A 11 4.04 0.90 -7.35
N GLN A 12 4.91 -0.09 -7.45
CA GLN A 12 4.89 -1.00 -8.59
C GLN A 12 3.57 -1.77 -8.65
N PHE A 13 3.10 -2.26 -7.50
CA PHE A 13 1.84 -2.98 -7.46
C PHE A 13 0.68 -2.09 -7.91
N ILE A 14 0.64 -0.85 -7.40
CA ILE A 14 -0.43 0.07 -7.73
C ILE A 14 -0.45 0.40 -9.22
N VAL A 15 0.73 0.65 -9.79
CA VAL A 15 0.81 0.94 -11.22
C VAL A 15 0.36 -0.26 -12.04
N GLU A 16 0.85 -1.44 -11.73
CA GLU A 16 0.51 -2.62 -12.51
C GLU A 16 -0.96 -2.99 -12.40
N GLU A 17 -1.56 -2.77 -11.24
CA GLU A 17 -2.93 -3.17 -10.99
C GLU A 17 -3.94 -2.12 -11.43
N PHE A 18 -3.64 -0.85 -11.22
CA PHE A 18 -4.60 0.24 -11.41
C PHE A 18 -4.23 1.22 -12.52
N MET A 19 -2.97 1.32 -12.88
CA MET A 19 -2.49 2.31 -13.84
C MET A 19 -1.41 1.71 -14.76
N PRO A 20 -1.74 0.62 -15.47
CA PRO A 20 -0.70 -0.10 -16.23
C PRO A 20 -0.02 0.72 -17.33
N ASP A 21 -0.66 1.81 -17.76
CA ASP A 21 -0.11 2.67 -18.80
C ASP A 21 0.82 3.75 -18.28
N VAL A 22 0.98 3.84 -16.96
CA VAL A 22 1.79 4.87 -16.32
C VAL A 22 3.09 4.25 -15.82
N PRO A 23 4.26 4.84 -16.14
CA PRO A 23 5.52 4.35 -15.59
C PRO A 23 5.53 4.51 -14.07
N VAL A 24 6.15 3.56 -13.37
CA VAL A 24 6.19 3.62 -11.90
C VAL A 24 6.91 4.88 -11.40
N GLU A 25 7.85 5.38 -12.17
CA GLU A 25 8.58 6.59 -11.79
C GLU A 25 7.70 7.83 -11.77
N GLU A 26 6.58 7.81 -12.49
CA GLU A 26 5.68 8.95 -12.53
C GLU A 26 4.68 8.95 -11.38
N LEU A 27 4.58 7.85 -10.65
CA LEU A 27 3.70 7.81 -9.48
C LEU A 27 4.44 8.34 -8.27
N ASP A 28 4.01 9.49 -7.77
CA ASP A 28 4.57 10.08 -6.57
C ASP A 28 4.14 9.24 -5.37
N ALA A 29 5.07 8.94 -4.47
CA ALA A 29 4.76 8.14 -3.29
C ALA A 29 3.74 8.82 -2.38
N ASP A 30 3.64 10.13 -2.46
CA ASP A 30 2.69 10.90 -1.63
C ASP A 30 1.43 11.30 -2.39
N PHE A 31 1.26 10.80 -3.61
CA PHE A 31 0.04 11.05 -4.37
C PHE A 31 -1.17 10.42 -3.67
N ASP A 32 -2.25 11.18 -3.54
CA ASP A 32 -3.46 10.70 -2.88
C ASP A 32 -4.22 9.76 -3.82
N LEU A 33 -4.09 8.47 -3.55
CA LEU A 33 -4.68 7.42 -4.41
C LEU A 33 -6.20 7.38 -4.30
N LEU A 34 -6.73 7.72 -3.14
CA LEU A 34 -8.17 7.68 -2.91
C LEU A 34 -8.86 8.90 -3.53
N THR A 35 -8.37 10.08 -3.22
CA THR A 35 -8.94 11.32 -3.75
C THR A 35 -8.71 11.42 -5.26
N GLY A 36 -7.58 10.91 -5.72
CA GLY A 36 -7.24 10.90 -7.14
C GLY A 36 -8.01 9.88 -7.96
N GLY A 37 -8.77 9.01 -7.29
CA GLY A 37 -9.58 8.02 -7.98
C GLY A 37 -8.83 6.81 -8.49
N VAL A 38 -7.57 6.65 -8.10
CA VAL A 38 -6.77 5.49 -8.52
C VAL A 38 -7.24 4.23 -7.80
N VAL A 39 -7.51 4.34 -6.50
CA VAL A 39 -7.94 3.22 -5.67
C VAL A 39 -9.31 3.55 -5.08
N ASP A 40 -10.31 2.71 -5.36
CA ASP A 40 -11.64 2.84 -4.76
C ASP A 40 -11.79 1.76 -3.68
N SER A 41 -13.02 1.60 -3.16
CA SER A 41 -13.27 0.63 -2.09
C SER A 41 -12.93 -0.80 -2.51
N LEU A 42 -13.24 -1.18 -3.73
CA LEU A 42 -12.90 -2.50 -4.23
C LEU A 42 -11.40 -2.63 -4.44
N GLY A 43 -10.78 -1.58 -4.95
CA GLY A 43 -9.34 -1.57 -5.13
C GLY A 43 -8.61 -1.68 -3.81
N LEU A 44 -9.16 -1.06 -2.77
CA LEU A 44 -8.57 -1.15 -1.43
C LEU A 44 -8.51 -2.61 -0.97
N LEU A 45 -9.56 -3.37 -1.23
CA LEU A 45 -9.57 -4.79 -0.87
C LEU A 45 -8.48 -5.56 -1.61
N LYS A 46 -8.22 -5.20 -2.87
CA LYS A 46 -7.14 -5.82 -3.63
C LYS A 46 -5.79 -5.49 -3.03
N VAL A 47 -5.61 -4.23 -2.62
CA VAL A 47 -4.36 -3.81 -1.98
C VAL A 47 -4.13 -4.61 -0.71
N VAL A 48 -5.18 -4.73 0.12
CA VAL A 48 -5.08 -5.47 1.38
C VAL A 48 -4.71 -6.93 1.13
N ALA A 49 -5.39 -7.57 0.17
CA ALA A 49 -5.10 -8.96 -0.15
C ALA A 49 -3.66 -9.14 -0.61
N TRP A 50 -3.17 -8.18 -1.41
CA TRP A 50 -1.80 -8.22 -1.88
C TRP A 50 -0.80 -8.08 -0.73
N LEU A 51 -1.08 -7.15 0.20
CA LEU A 51 -0.21 -6.95 1.35
C LEU A 51 -0.11 -8.22 2.18
N GLU A 52 -1.22 -8.86 2.43
CA GLU A 52 -1.24 -10.05 3.27
C GLU A 52 -0.46 -11.18 2.62
N THR A 53 -0.57 -11.31 1.30
CA THR A 53 0.10 -12.37 0.57
C THR A 53 1.58 -12.06 0.37
N GLU A 54 1.89 -10.84 -0.06
CA GLU A 54 3.25 -10.47 -0.41
C GLU A 54 4.17 -10.35 0.80
N PHE A 55 3.65 -9.81 1.89
CA PHE A 55 4.45 -9.53 3.08
C PHE A 55 4.12 -10.44 4.26
N ASP A 56 3.22 -11.36 4.05
CA ASP A 56 2.83 -12.35 5.09
C ASP A 56 2.41 -11.65 6.39
N ILE A 57 1.51 -10.70 6.27
CA ILE A 57 0.96 -9.98 7.41
C ILE A 57 -0.55 -10.11 7.43
N LEU A 58 -1.15 -9.83 8.57
CA LEU A 58 -2.60 -9.83 8.71
C LEU A 58 -3.09 -8.42 8.93
N VAL A 59 -4.12 -8.03 8.19
CA VAL A 59 -4.70 -6.70 8.30
C VAL A 59 -6.05 -6.83 9.01
N ASP A 60 -6.16 -6.16 10.16
CA ASP A 60 -7.38 -6.16 10.93
C ASP A 60 -8.36 -5.16 10.32
N ASP A 61 -9.66 -5.49 10.34
CA ASP A 61 -10.70 -4.59 9.83
C ASP A 61 -10.63 -3.21 10.47
N SER A 62 -10.26 -3.15 11.74
CA SER A 62 -10.16 -1.88 12.44
C SER A 62 -9.02 -1.01 11.92
N GLU A 63 -8.08 -1.62 11.20
CA GLU A 63 -6.93 -0.91 10.64
C GLU A 63 -7.17 -0.46 9.20
N LEU A 64 -8.31 -0.80 8.62
CA LEU A 64 -8.65 -0.46 7.24
C LEU A 64 -9.17 0.97 7.11
N GLY A 65 -8.44 1.91 7.66
CA GLY A 65 -8.81 3.30 7.55
C GLY A 65 -8.26 3.91 6.26
N PRO A 66 -8.97 4.92 5.70
CA PRO A 66 -8.49 5.55 4.48
C PRO A 66 -7.11 6.21 4.66
N GLU A 67 -6.80 6.66 5.87
CA GLU A 67 -5.51 7.30 6.10
C GLU A 67 -4.33 6.34 5.94
N SER A 68 -4.51 5.07 6.30
CA SER A 68 -3.44 4.08 6.20
C SER A 68 -3.14 3.67 4.77
N PHE A 69 -4.09 3.88 3.86
CA PHE A 69 -3.96 3.42 2.48
C PHE A 69 -4.13 4.54 1.46
N ARG A 70 -4.00 5.78 1.90
CA ARG A 70 -4.20 6.93 1.04
C ARG A 70 -3.05 7.15 0.05
N THR A 71 -1.82 6.89 0.47
CA THR A 71 -0.65 7.08 -0.38
C THR A 71 0.23 5.83 -0.34
N ALA A 72 1.13 5.71 -1.32
CA ALA A 72 2.09 4.61 -1.31
C ALA A 72 2.97 4.67 -0.06
N THR A 73 3.35 5.87 0.37
CA THR A 73 4.13 6.05 1.59
C THR A 73 3.37 5.54 2.81
N ALA A 74 2.08 5.88 2.91
CA ALA A 74 1.28 5.43 4.05
C ALA A 74 1.14 3.91 4.06
N ILE A 75 0.93 3.31 2.89
CA ILE A 75 0.83 1.85 2.79
C ILE A 75 2.14 1.19 3.20
N ALA A 76 3.27 1.74 2.74
CA ALA A 76 4.58 1.21 3.09
C ALA A 76 4.85 1.32 4.59
N ASP A 77 4.47 2.44 5.20
CA ASP A 77 4.61 2.61 6.65
C ASP A 77 3.78 1.56 7.40
N PHE A 78 2.56 1.32 6.93
CA PHE A 78 1.70 0.31 7.54
C PHE A 78 2.34 -1.08 7.46
N ILE A 79 2.91 -1.41 6.31
CA ILE A 79 3.59 -2.69 6.13
C ILE A 79 4.75 -2.83 7.10
N ASP A 80 5.59 -1.82 7.20
CA ASP A 80 6.75 -1.87 8.08
C ASP A 80 6.34 -2.00 9.53
N GLN A 81 5.33 -1.28 9.96
CA GLN A 81 4.82 -1.38 11.32
C GLN A 81 4.26 -2.76 11.62
N SER A 82 3.55 -3.34 10.68
CA SER A 82 2.97 -4.68 10.84
C SER A 82 4.05 -5.73 10.93
N ARG A 83 5.11 -5.60 10.13
CA ARG A 83 6.23 -6.54 10.15
C ARG A 83 7.01 -6.43 11.43
N GLU A 84 7.23 -5.23 11.92
CA GLU A 84 7.93 -5.03 13.19
C GLU A 84 7.15 -5.63 14.35
N THR A 85 5.84 -5.44 14.36
CA THR A 85 4.99 -6.01 15.39
C THR A 85 5.08 -7.53 15.39
N SER A 86 5.05 -8.13 14.21
CA SER A 86 5.17 -9.59 14.08
C SER A 86 6.50 -10.09 14.62
N ARG A 87 7.57 -9.33 14.38
CA ARG A 87 8.89 -9.73 14.86
C ARG A 87 9.05 -9.58 16.37
N ALA A 88 8.30 -8.66 16.95
CA ALA A 88 8.42 -8.39 18.37
C ALA A 88 7.95 -9.57 19.21
N GLU A 89 7.25 -10.49 18.62
CA GLU A 89 6.86 -11.70 19.31
C GLU A 89 8.03 -12.69 19.32
#